data_281ce5e0f77d5a7ad6b1eeb942a620a8
#
_entry.id   281ce5e0f77d5a7ad6b1eeb942a620a8
#
_cell.length_a   1.000
_cell.length_b   1.000
_cell.length_c   1.000
_cell.angle_alpha   90.00
_cell.angle_beta   90.00
_cell.angle_gamma   90.00
#
_symmetry.space_group_name_H-M   'P 1'
#
loop_
_entity.id
_entity.type
_entity.pdbx_description
1 polymer ?
#
loop_
_entity_poly.entity_id
_entity_poly.type
_entity_poly.pdbx_seq_one_letter_code
_entity_poly.pdbx_strand_id
1 'polypeptide(L)'
;MQSLSTHVGRWTGTNEFRLMPADPPHIAAATADVASVAAGNLTAIAYTWSHPADGAQDGLLVIGPSEEAQGAVAFWGDSWHQSPRPTLLSGGFLDDRLVVSYEYGGEWRWQIIVDATIPDSLTITMENVVPESAATDTVGPGAYVAMLADLRRQT
;
A
#
# COMPACT_ATOMS: atom_id res chain seq x y z
N MET A 1 -9.98 -12.25 0.39
CA MET A 1 -10.84 -11.10 -0.04
C MET A 1 -11.98 -10.75 0.92
N GLN A 2 -12.41 -11.67 1.79
CA GLN A 2 -13.51 -11.39 2.72
C GLN A 2 -13.26 -10.20 3.68
N SER A 3 -12.03 -10.01 4.17
CA SER A 3 -11.70 -8.90 5.07
C SER A 3 -11.88 -7.52 4.41
N LEU A 4 -11.47 -7.36 3.16
CA LEU A 4 -11.59 -6.07 2.46
C LEU A 4 -13.04 -5.71 2.11
N SER A 5 -13.91 -6.69 1.84
CA SER A 5 -15.32 -6.43 1.51
C SER A 5 -16.11 -5.86 2.70
N THR A 6 -15.70 -6.14 3.92
CA THR A 6 -16.31 -5.58 5.14
C THR A 6 -15.81 -4.18 5.48
N HIS A 7 -14.74 -3.72 4.79
CA HIS A 7 -14.10 -2.44 5.02
C HIS A 7 -14.53 -1.34 4.03
N VAL A 8 -15.58 -1.60 3.24
CA VAL A 8 -16.17 -0.56 2.37
C VAL A 8 -16.59 0.66 3.20
N GLY A 9 -16.23 1.86 2.73
CA GLY A 9 -16.52 3.12 3.40
C GLY A 9 -15.36 4.09 3.41
N ARG A 10 -15.50 5.15 4.20
CA ARG A 10 -14.50 6.22 4.35
C ARG A 10 -13.66 6.01 5.60
N TRP A 11 -12.39 6.34 5.46
CA TRP A 11 -11.38 6.15 6.49
C TRP A 11 -10.54 7.40 6.64
N THR A 12 -10.18 7.74 7.88
CA THR A 12 -9.36 8.91 8.20
C THR A 12 -8.31 8.54 9.24
N GLY A 13 -7.20 9.23 9.21
CA GLY A 13 -6.10 8.99 10.15
C GLY A 13 -4.84 9.72 9.74
N THR A 14 -3.72 9.07 9.88
CA THR A 14 -2.40 9.62 9.56
C THR A 14 -1.63 8.73 8.60
N ASN A 15 -0.72 9.34 7.86
CA ASN A 15 0.30 8.64 7.09
C ASN A 15 1.68 9.08 7.57
N GLU A 16 2.56 8.11 7.76
CA GLU A 16 3.98 8.32 7.92
C GLU A 16 4.67 8.09 6.59
N PHE A 17 5.56 9.00 6.21
CA PHE A 17 6.40 8.89 5.01
C PHE A 17 7.86 9.07 5.39
N ARG A 18 8.72 8.25 4.80
CA ARG A 18 10.18 8.43 4.80
C ARG A 18 10.77 7.96 3.48
N LEU A 19 11.80 8.66 3.02
CA LEU A 19 12.50 8.29 1.79
C LEU A 19 13.51 7.18 2.06
N MET A 20 14.29 7.30 3.13
CA MET A 20 15.34 6.36 3.52
C MET A 20 15.05 5.78 4.91
N PRO A 21 15.55 4.58 5.23
CA PRO A 21 15.27 3.92 6.52
C PRO A 21 15.62 4.75 7.74
N ALA A 22 16.69 5.55 7.66
CA ALA A 22 17.19 6.37 8.76
C ALA A 22 16.53 7.76 8.86
N ASP A 23 15.71 8.14 7.88
CA ASP A 23 15.04 9.43 7.89
C ASP A 23 13.96 9.47 8.98
N PRO A 24 13.77 10.61 9.65
CA PRO A 24 12.62 10.79 10.54
C PRO A 24 11.33 10.74 9.70
N PRO A 25 10.27 10.09 10.21
CA PRO A 25 9.01 10.03 9.49
C PRO A 25 8.36 11.42 9.41
N HIS A 26 7.85 11.76 8.23
CA HIS A 26 6.92 12.88 8.05
C HIS A 26 5.51 12.37 8.29
N ILE A 27 4.85 12.90 9.33
CA ILE A 27 3.50 12.48 9.73
C ILE A 27 2.51 13.55 9.31
N ALA A 28 1.49 13.17 8.56
CA ALA A 28 0.44 14.08 8.10
C ALA A 28 -0.93 13.38 8.07
N ALA A 29 -2.00 14.15 7.97
CA ALA A 29 -3.34 13.61 7.80
C ALA A 29 -3.45 12.80 6.51
N ALA A 30 -4.22 11.72 6.58
CA ALA A 30 -4.48 10.82 5.46
C ALA A 30 -5.93 10.34 5.47
N THR A 31 -6.41 9.98 4.30
CA THR A 31 -7.74 9.41 4.11
C THR A 31 -7.69 8.22 3.17
N ALA A 32 -8.70 7.36 3.23
CA ALA A 32 -8.97 6.38 2.19
C ALA A 32 -10.49 6.21 1.99
N ASP A 33 -10.85 5.97 0.73
CA ASP A 33 -12.18 5.53 0.34
C ASP A 33 -12.07 4.10 -0.20
N VAL A 34 -12.72 3.16 0.47
CA VAL A 34 -12.77 1.75 0.06
C VAL A 34 -14.11 1.46 -0.58
N ALA A 35 -14.09 0.97 -1.80
CA ALA A 35 -15.28 0.65 -2.56
C ALA A 35 -15.24 -0.79 -3.12
N SER A 36 -16.37 -1.47 -3.05
CA SER A 36 -16.59 -2.71 -3.80
C SER A 36 -17.10 -2.35 -5.20
N VAL A 37 -16.42 -2.82 -6.22
CA VAL A 37 -16.71 -2.49 -7.62
C VAL A 37 -16.81 -3.77 -8.47
N ALA A 38 -17.25 -3.65 -9.74
CA ALA A 38 -17.43 -4.78 -10.63
C ALA A 38 -18.30 -5.89 -10.01
N ALA A 39 -19.44 -5.51 -9.45
CA ALA A 39 -20.39 -6.43 -8.78
C ALA A 39 -19.76 -7.25 -7.63
N GLY A 40 -18.79 -6.67 -6.89
CA GLY A 40 -18.11 -7.30 -5.78
C GLY A 40 -16.86 -8.10 -6.16
N ASN A 41 -16.51 -8.15 -7.43
CA ASN A 41 -15.33 -8.89 -7.88
C ASN A 41 -14.01 -8.14 -7.61
N LEU A 42 -14.07 -6.82 -7.48
CA LEU A 42 -12.89 -5.99 -7.21
C LEU A 42 -13.12 -5.10 -5.99
N THR A 43 -12.02 -4.75 -5.33
CA THR A 43 -11.99 -3.72 -4.30
C THR A 43 -11.11 -2.58 -4.76
N ALA A 44 -11.63 -1.36 -4.76
CA ALA A 44 -10.87 -0.15 -5.04
C ALA A 44 -10.59 0.60 -3.74
N ILE A 45 -9.36 1.05 -3.56
CA ILE A 45 -8.92 1.89 -2.44
C ILE A 45 -8.29 3.15 -3.03
N ALA A 46 -8.99 4.27 -2.95
CA ALA A 46 -8.45 5.59 -3.24
C ALA A 46 -7.94 6.18 -1.93
N TYR A 47 -6.67 6.64 -1.89
CA TYR A 47 -6.07 7.13 -0.65
C TYR A 47 -5.35 8.46 -0.89
N THR A 48 -5.19 9.23 0.20
CA THR A 48 -4.44 10.49 0.20
C THR A 48 -3.33 10.45 1.24
N TRP A 49 -2.26 11.18 0.97
CA TRP A 49 -1.14 11.37 1.87
C TRP A 49 -0.43 12.70 1.59
N SER A 50 0.64 13.03 2.31
CA SER A 50 1.38 14.27 2.08
C SER A 50 2.88 14.02 2.07
N HIS A 51 3.54 14.50 1.01
CA HIS A 51 4.99 14.55 0.90
C HIS A 51 5.52 15.84 1.56
N PRO A 52 6.63 15.79 2.31
CA PRO A 52 7.13 16.95 3.07
C PRO A 52 7.50 18.17 2.20
N ALA A 53 7.93 17.94 0.96
CA ALA A 53 8.31 19.01 0.04
C ALA A 53 7.25 19.27 -1.04
N ASP A 54 6.60 18.20 -1.56
CA ASP A 54 5.72 18.29 -2.73
C ASP A 54 4.24 18.40 -2.34
N GLY A 55 3.92 18.36 -1.03
CA GLY A 55 2.58 18.57 -0.52
C GLY A 55 1.64 17.39 -0.72
N ALA A 56 0.36 17.68 -0.94
CA ALA A 56 -0.70 16.68 -1.03
C ALA A 56 -0.51 15.73 -2.23
N GLN A 57 -0.65 14.45 -1.95
CA GLN A 57 -0.54 13.36 -2.90
C GLN A 57 -1.76 12.43 -2.79
N ASP A 58 -1.99 11.65 -3.83
CA ASP A 58 -3.06 10.66 -3.86
C ASP A 58 -2.65 9.42 -4.66
N GLY A 59 -3.35 8.33 -4.41
CA GLY A 59 -3.13 7.07 -5.11
C GLY A 59 -4.38 6.21 -5.20
N LEU A 60 -4.31 5.22 -6.05
CA LEU A 60 -5.37 4.25 -6.29
C LEU A 60 -4.80 2.84 -6.34
N LEU A 61 -5.43 1.95 -5.58
CA LEU A 61 -5.18 0.51 -5.61
C LEU A 61 -6.48 -0.18 -5.99
N VAL A 62 -6.47 -0.98 -7.06
CA VAL A 62 -7.61 -1.81 -7.46
C VAL A 62 -7.20 -3.28 -7.37
N ILE A 63 -7.86 -4.02 -6.48
CA ILE A 63 -7.48 -5.37 -6.08
C ILE A 63 -8.51 -6.37 -6.60
N GLY A 64 -8.04 -7.43 -7.21
CA GLY A 64 -8.87 -8.55 -7.66
C GLY A 64 -8.22 -9.91 -7.39
N PRO A 65 -8.97 -11.01 -7.52
CA PRO A 65 -8.43 -12.35 -7.40
C PRO A 65 -7.50 -12.68 -8.57
N SER A 66 -6.49 -13.52 -8.32
CA SER A 66 -5.74 -14.19 -9.38
C SER A 66 -6.28 -15.60 -9.63
N GLU A 67 -5.67 -16.31 -10.57
CA GLU A 67 -6.01 -17.72 -10.83
C GLU A 67 -5.54 -18.67 -9.70
N GLU A 68 -4.60 -18.22 -8.88
CA GLU A 68 -4.07 -19.01 -7.76
C GLU A 68 -5.03 -18.96 -6.56
N ALA A 69 -5.11 -20.05 -5.82
CA ALA A 69 -5.87 -20.08 -4.57
C ALA A 69 -5.31 -19.05 -3.58
N GLN A 70 -6.17 -18.17 -3.06
CA GLN A 70 -5.81 -17.02 -2.21
C GLN A 70 -4.88 -15.99 -2.89
N GLY A 71 -4.61 -16.15 -4.18
CA GLY A 71 -3.83 -15.19 -4.95
C GLY A 71 -4.61 -13.92 -5.25
N ALA A 72 -3.87 -12.83 -5.42
CA ALA A 72 -4.41 -11.52 -5.76
C ALA A 72 -3.52 -10.81 -6.77
N VAL A 73 -4.14 -9.98 -7.58
CA VAL A 73 -3.48 -8.99 -8.41
C VAL A 73 -3.98 -7.60 -8.02
N ALA A 74 -3.11 -6.62 -8.12
CA ALA A 74 -3.48 -5.24 -7.86
C ALA A 74 -2.95 -4.33 -8.97
N PHE A 75 -3.81 -3.42 -9.43
CA PHE A 75 -3.42 -2.29 -10.26
C PHE A 75 -3.15 -1.11 -9.34
N TRP A 76 -1.99 -0.47 -9.46
CA TRP A 76 -1.57 0.61 -8.57
C TRP A 76 -1.00 1.79 -9.35
N GLY A 77 -1.45 2.99 -8.97
CA GLY A 77 -0.88 4.26 -9.36
C GLY A 77 -0.86 5.20 -8.16
N ASP A 78 0.16 6.04 -8.08
CA ASP A 78 0.35 7.01 -7.02
C ASP A 78 0.99 8.26 -7.61
N SER A 79 0.54 9.42 -7.21
CA SER A 79 0.97 10.68 -7.82
C SER A 79 2.46 11.00 -7.62
N TRP A 80 3.11 10.34 -6.67
CA TRP A 80 4.53 10.52 -6.36
C TRP A 80 5.36 9.25 -6.55
N HIS A 81 4.95 8.13 -5.90
CA HIS A 81 5.71 6.87 -5.93
C HIS A 81 5.61 6.13 -7.27
N GLN A 82 4.46 6.18 -7.94
CA GLN A 82 4.18 5.43 -9.16
C GLN A 82 3.46 6.31 -10.18
N SER A 83 4.18 7.27 -10.72
CA SER A 83 3.66 8.29 -11.65
C SER A 83 4.58 8.43 -12.86
N PRO A 84 4.08 8.77 -14.05
CA PRO A 84 2.66 8.85 -14.43
C PRO A 84 2.05 7.50 -14.84
N ARG A 85 2.82 6.42 -14.83
CA ARG A 85 2.39 5.11 -15.32
C ARG A 85 2.05 4.20 -14.16
N PRO A 86 0.81 3.67 -14.10
CA PRO A 86 0.47 2.65 -13.12
C PRO A 86 1.19 1.35 -13.40
N THR A 87 1.23 0.48 -12.39
CA THR A 87 1.82 -0.85 -12.50
C THR A 87 0.88 -1.93 -11.97
N LEU A 88 1.18 -3.17 -12.31
CA LEU A 88 0.51 -4.35 -11.75
C LEU A 88 1.42 -4.98 -10.71
N LEU A 89 0.83 -5.30 -9.55
CA LEU A 89 1.45 -6.07 -8.50
C LEU A 89 0.76 -7.43 -8.42
N SER A 90 1.50 -8.45 -8.02
CA SER A 90 1.01 -9.80 -7.79
C SER A 90 1.35 -10.26 -6.37
N GLY A 91 0.54 -11.17 -5.85
CA GLY A 91 0.72 -11.73 -4.52
C GLY A 91 -0.54 -12.45 -4.05
N GLY A 92 -0.95 -12.24 -2.82
CA GLY A 92 -2.11 -12.91 -2.26
C GLY A 92 -2.45 -12.51 -0.84
N PHE A 93 -3.31 -13.30 -0.22
CA PHE A 93 -3.68 -13.12 1.17
C PHE A 93 -2.84 -14.03 2.07
N LEU A 94 -2.12 -13.44 3.00
CA LEU A 94 -1.33 -14.09 4.03
C LEU A 94 -1.89 -13.66 5.41
N ASP A 95 -2.39 -14.61 6.18
CA ASP A 95 -3.04 -14.35 7.47
C ASP A 95 -4.13 -13.25 7.37
N ASP A 96 -4.98 -13.35 6.34
CA ASP A 96 -6.06 -12.42 6.00
C ASP A 96 -5.60 -10.99 5.61
N ARG A 97 -4.30 -10.73 5.54
CA ARG A 97 -3.74 -9.48 5.00
C ARG A 97 -3.42 -9.65 3.52
N LEU A 98 -3.73 -8.64 2.73
CA LEU A 98 -3.26 -8.58 1.35
C LEU A 98 -1.76 -8.23 1.35
N VAL A 99 -0.97 -9.01 0.61
CA VAL A 99 0.44 -8.72 0.35
C VAL A 99 0.68 -8.84 -1.14
N VAL A 100 0.96 -7.74 -1.81
CA VAL A 100 1.25 -7.68 -3.25
C VAL A 100 2.52 -6.91 -3.51
N SER A 101 3.26 -7.30 -4.55
CA SER A 101 4.53 -6.66 -4.87
C SER A 101 4.84 -6.71 -6.36
N TYR A 102 5.77 -5.87 -6.80
CA TYR A 102 6.39 -5.93 -8.11
C TYR A 102 7.88 -5.57 -8.02
N GLU A 103 8.67 -6.09 -8.93
CA GLU A 103 10.09 -5.78 -9.09
C GLU A 103 10.25 -4.63 -10.08
N TYR A 104 11.04 -3.60 -9.73
CA TYR A 104 11.17 -2.38 -10.52
C TYR A 104 12.61 -2.02 -10.91
N GLY A 105 13.42 -2.99 -11.13
CA GLY A 105 14.77 -2.82 -11.64
C GLY A 105 15.86 -3.19 -10.64
N GLY A 106 16.87 -3.92 -11.11
CA GLY A 106 18.01 -4.35 -10.32
C GLY A 106 17.64 -5.16 -9.07
N GLU A 107 16.61 -5.98 -9.17
CA GLU A 107 16.11 -6.82 -8.07
C GLU A 107 15.44 -6.04 -6.92
N TRP A 108 15.32 -4.70 -7.02
CA TRP A 108 14.53 -3.91 -6.10
C TRP A 108 13.05 -4.25 -6.24
N ARG A 109 12.35 -4.34 -5.11
CA ARG A 109 10.92 -4.67 -5.09
C ARG A 109 10.15 -3.66 -4.24
N TRP A 110 9.00 -3.27 -4.72
CA TRP A 110 8.01 -2.52 -3.98
C TRP A 110 6.91 -3.45 -3.51
N GLN A 111 6.53 -3.36 -2.24
CA GLN A 111 5.52 -4.20 -1.63
C GLN A 111 4.44 -3.34 -0.99
N ILE A 112 3.19 -3.71 -1.18
CA ILE A 112 2.04 -3.09 -0.54
C ILE A 112 1.33 -4.13 0.31
N ILE A 113 1.10 -3.80 1.58
CA ILE A 113 0.38 -4.62 2.54
C ILE A 113 -0.88 -3.86 2.95
N VAL A 114 -2.05 -4.47 2.77
CA VAL A 114 -3.31 -3.92 3.28
C VAL A 114 -3.81 -4.84 4.38
N ASP A 115 -3.86 -4.30 5.59
CA ASP A 115 -4.37 -5.01 6.77
C ASP A 115 -5.75 -4.46 7.15
N ALA A 116 -6.75 -5.31 7.02
CA ALA A 116 -8.15 -5.08 7.37
C ALA A 116 -8.67 -6.19 8.31
N THR A 117 -7.78 -6.78 9.11
CA THR A 117 -8.13 -7.89 10.02
C THR A 117 -8.84 -7.42 11.28
N ILE A 118 -8.67 -6.15 11.65
CA ILE A 118 -9.29 -5.55 12.83
C ILE A 118 -10.47 -4.69 12.38
N PRO A 119 -11.69 -4.93 12.90
CA PRO A 119 -12.84 -4.07 12.62
C PRO A 119 -12.55 -2.59 12.91
N ASP A 120 -13.03 -1.69 12.02
CA ASP A 120 -12.86 -0.24 12.14
C ASP A 120 -11.39 0.26 12.12
N SER A 121 -10.45 -0.63 11.75
CA SER A 121 -9.05 -0.31 11.51
C SER A 121 -8.66 -0.72 10.09
N LEU A 122 -7.99 0.16 9.37
CA LEU A 122 -7.41 -0.09 8.05
C LEU A 122 -5.97 0.42 8.04
N THR A 123 -5.04 -0.47 7.77
CA THR A 123 -3.64 -0.09 7.64
C THR A 123 -3.16 -0.36 6.21
N ILE A 124 -2.49 0.61 5.60
CA ILE A 124 -1.84 0.46 4.31
C ILE A 124 -0.36 0.73 4.51
N THR A 125 0.46 -0.31 4.35
CA THR A 125 1.91 -0.23 4.47
C THR A 125 2.54 -0.38 3.10
N MET A 126 3.45 0.51 2.75
CA MET A 126 4.25 0.40 1.54
C MET A 126 5.71 0.28 1.92
N GLU A 127 6.35 -0.76 1.40
CA GLU A 127 7.73 -1.10 1.73
C GLU A 127 8.59 -1.13 0.47
N ASN A 128 9.79 -0.63 0.61
CA ASN A 128 10.83 -0.82 -0.38
C ASN A 128 11.73 -1.98 0.07
N VAL A 129 11.92 -2.97 -0.78
CA VAL A 129 12.74 -4.15 -0.48
C VAL A 129 14.07 -4.00 -1.18
N VAL A 130 15.11 -3.78 -0.39
CA VAL A 130 16.48 -3.59 -0.84
C VAL A 130 17.11 -4.95 -1.15
N PRO A 131 17.60 -5.19 -2.39
CA PRO A 131 18.31 -6.43 -2.68
C PRO A 131 19.69 -6.46 -2.00
N GLU A 132 20.23 -7.64 -1.75
CA GLU A 132 21.57 -7.78 -1.17
C GLU A 132 22.63 -7.09 -2.02
N SER A 133 22.50 -7.11 -3.33
CA SER A 133 23.40 -6.49 -4.29
C SER A 133 23.48 -4.96 -4.17
N ALA A 134 22.44 -4.31 -3.61
CA ALA A 134 22.35 -2.87 -3.43
C ALA A 134 22.49 -2.44 -1.96
N ALA A 135 22.68 -3.38 -1.04
CA ALA A 135 22.88 -3.07 0.38
C ALA A 135 24.18 -2.28 0.62
N THR A 136 24.11 -1.34 1.54
CA THR A 136 25.24 -0.51 1.99
C THR A 136 25.35 -0.57 3.51
N ASP A 137 26.41 0.02 4.08
CA ASP A 137 26.57 0.10 5.55
C ASP A 137 25.44 0.89 6.23
N THR A 138 24.76 1.75 5.50
CA THR A 138 23.66 2.60 6.02
C THR A 138 22.26 2.12 5.63
N VAL A 139 22.16 1.28 4.59
CA VAL A 139 20.90 0.70 4.12
C VAL A 139 21.09 -0.81 3.97
N GLY A 140 20.68 -1.55 4.98
CA GLY A 140 20.74 -3.01 4.98
C GLY A 140 19.80 -3.64 3.94
N PRO A 141 20.03 -4.92 3.57
CA PRO A 141 19.13 -5.64 2.71
C PRO A 141 17.79 -5.91 3.40
N GLY A 142 16.74 -6.09 2.62
CA GLY A 142 15.40 -6.39 3.10
C GLY A 142 14.44 -5.21 3.05
N ALA A 143 13.25 -5.42 3.59
CA ALA A 143 12.18 -4.44 3.56
C ALA A 143 12.39 -3.31 4.57
N TYR A 144 12.09 -2.08 4.15
CA TYR A 144 11.85 -0.97 5.06
C TYR A 144 10.55 -0.26 4.69
N VAL A 145 9.88 0.27 5.71
CA VAL A 145 8.62 1.01 5.52
C VAL A 145 8.91 2.39 4.95
N ALA A 146 8.43 2.65 3.74
CA ALA A 146 8.45 3.97 3.10
C ALA A 146 7.18 4.76 3.42
N MET A 147 6.03 4.09 3.49
CA MET A 147 4.75 4.67 3.88
C MET A 147 3.99 3.76 4.83
N LEU A 148 3.32 4.37 5.81
CA LEU A 148 2.38 3.70 6.71
C LEU A 148 1.16 4.59 6.94
N ALA A 149 0.03 4.23 6.36
CA ALA A 149 -1.25 4.84 6.70
C ALA A 149 -1.95 4.01 7.78
N ASP A 150 -2.26 4.64 8.92
CA ASP A 150 -3.07 4.08 10.01
C ASP A 150 -4.39 4.83 10.08
N LEU A 151 -5.47 4.15 9.70
CA LEU A 151 -6.75 4.75 9.44
C LEU A 151 -7.85 4.11 10.30
N ARG A 152 -8.82 4.93 10.68
CA ARG A 152 -10.03 4.52 11.41
C ARG A 152 -11.27 4.84 10.58
N ARG A 153 -12.30 4.01 10.72
CA ARG A 153 -13.57 4.22 10.01
C ARG A 153 -14.18 5.57 10.39
N GLN A 154 -14.57 6.32 9.39
CA GLN A 154 -15.34 7.53 9.58
C GLN A 154 -16.81 7.17 9.83
N THR A 155 -17.33 7.54 10.97
CA THR A 155 -18.74 7.38 11.35
C THR A 155 -19.61 8.47 10.74
#